data_2dc38a006849ff395aa54ffcc2add091
#
_entry.id   2dc38a006849ff395aa54ffcc2add091
#
_cell.length_a   1.000
_cell.length_b   1.000
_cell.length_c   1.000
_cell.angle_alpha   90.00
_cell.angle_beta   90.00
_cell.angle_gamma   90.00
#
_symmetry.space_group_name_H-M   'P 1'
#
loop_
_entity.id
_entity.type
_entity.pdbx_description
1 polymer ?
#
loop_
_entity_poly.entity_id
_entity_poly.type
_entity_poly.pdbx_seq_one_letter_code
_entity_poly.pdbx_strand_id
1 'polypeptide(L)'
;MTLSKQILIAGLALVISLPSVPQFSVAEIADDDAPRRVIDMQLQERARLAVERGLEFLKDTQNPDGSWTDKIGRKVHYEYRGRLGKHVGVTALACISFLAQGSLPGRGKYGEQVEKGLDYLLRNVQTNGFITINESRMYSHAFATLFLAEVYGMTGMERVKEKLKSSVGLIVQAQNETGGWRYQPGADDADMSITVCQVMALRAARNAGINVPKKVIDAAITYVRNSSNIESGGFMYQHEVGPTGRVQRSRTTFPLTAAGLTALYGAGVYEDRILDRGLSYLRRHRPRRYEALNTFDYYYGMYYATQAAFQRGGEYWTVWHRDTWRDILSLQNPDGSWVDKVGYNYATAMACIILEIPYQYLPIFER
;
A
#
# COMPACT_ATOMS: atom_id res chain seq x y z
N MET A 1 13.98 37.99 -88.34
CA MET A 1 15.21 38.22 -87.57
C MET A 1 14.92 38.05 -86.12
N THR A 2 15.23 36.88 -85.58
CA THR A 2 15.44 36.68 -84.11
C THR A 2 16.00 35.27 -83.88
N LEU A 3 17.22 35.16 -83.45
CA LEU A 3 17.93 33.90 -83.16
C LEU A 3 17.37 33.33 -81.80
N SER A 4 16.98 32.07 -81.91
CA SER A 4 16.75 31.27 -80.66
C SER A 4 18.04 30.57 -80.26
N LYS A 5 18.50 30.81 -79.02
CA LYS A 5 19.61 30.09 -78.39
C LYS A 5 19.03 28.87 -77.70
N GLN A 6 19.40 27.69 -78.16
CA GLN A 6 19.21 26.43 -77.41
C GLN A 6 20.31 26.30 -76.42
N ILE A 7 19.92 26.12 -75.17
CA ILE A 7 20.82 25.76 -74.04
C ILE A 7 20.70 24.25 -73.81
N LEU A 8 21.80 23.54 -74.07
CA LEU A 8 21.97 22.10 -73.82
C LEU A 8 22.30 21.92 -72.34
N ILE A 9 21.40 21.32 -71.54
CA ILE A 9 21.68 20.93 -70.16
C ILE A 9 22.13 19.46 -70.20
N ALA A 10 23.39 19.23 -69.86
CA ALA A 10 23.94 17.90 -69.64
C ALA A 10 23.57 17.46 -68.22
N GLY A 11 22.68 16.48 -68.12
CA GLY A 11 22.35 15.88 -66.86
C GLY A 11 23.42 14.86 -66.42
N LEU A 12 24.14 15.17 -65.36
CA LEU A 12 25.06 14.24 -64.68
C LEU A 12 24.23 13.35 -63.75
N ALA A 13 24.00 12.09 -64.13
CA ALA A 13 23.35 11.12 -63.23
C ALA A 13 24.38 10.62 -62.19
N LEU A 14 24.22 11.10 -60.95
CA LEU A 14 24.97 10.59 -59.81
C LEU A 14 24.36 9.28 -59.36
N VAL A 15 24.97 8.14 -59.65
CA VAL A 15 24.59 6.83 -59.10
C VAL A 15 25.08 6.76 -57.66
N ILE A 16 24.19 7.02 -56.70
CA ILE A 16 24.47 6.78 -55.28
C ILE A 16 24.21 5.30 -55.02
N SER A 17 25.29 4.52 -54.85
CA SER A 17 25.22 3.16 -54.33
C SER A 17 24.88 3.22 -52.85
N LEU A 18 23.65 2.89 -52.48
CA LEU A 18 23.26 2.67 -51.10
C LEU A 18 24.00 1.44 -50.55
N PRO A 19 24.61 1.53 -49.33
CA PRO A 19 25.18 0.35 -48.73
C PRO A 19 24.07 -0.66 -48.42
N SER A 20 24.32 -1.93 -48.76
CA SER A 20 23.41 -3.04 -48.42
C SER A 20 23.19 -3.08 -46.91
N VAL A 21 21.92 -2.88 -46.50
CA VAL A 21 21.50 -3.11 -45.12
C VAL A 21 21.71 -4.60 -44.82
N PRO A 22 22.45 -4.96 -43.77
CA PRO A 22 22.59 -6.35 -43.41
C PRO A 22 21.21 -6.90 -43.08
N GLN A 23 20.76 -7.91 -43.81
CA GLN A 23 19.61 -8.72 -43.45
C GLN A 23 20.00 -9.45 -42.16
N PHE A 24 19.55 -8.92 -41.00
CA PHE A 24 19.50 -9.72 -39.77
C PHE A 24 18.52 -10.84 -40.03
N SER A 25 19.02 -12.08 -40.16
CA SER A 25 18.19 -13.24 -40.06
C SER A 25 17.56 -13.17 -38.65
N VAL A 26 16.24 -13.07 -38.61
CA VAL A 26 15.49 -13.34 -37.39
C VAL A 26 15.69 -14.84 -37.13
N ALA A 27 16.80 -15.18 -36.45
CA ALA A 27 16.89 -16.47 -35.82
C ALA A 27 15.64 -16.55 -34.92
N GLU A 28 14.77 -17.51 -35.16
CA GLU A 28 13.74 -17.92 -34.21
C GLU A 28 14.46 -18.20 -32.87
N ILE A 29 14.53 -17.18 -32.03
CA ILE A 29 14.83 -17.37 -30.62
C ILE A 29 13.61 -18.14 -30.15
N ALA A 30 13.76 -19.45 -29.95
CA ALA A 30 12.78 -20.25 -29.28
C ALA A 30 12.47 -19.51 -27.97
N ASP A 31 11.27 -18.95 -27.85
CA ASP A 31 10.86 -18.14 -26.69
C ASP A 31 10.59 -19.14 -25.55
N ASP A 32 11.67 -19.54 -24.86
CA ASP A 32 11.65 -20.46 -23.72
C ASP A 32 10.83 -19.84 -22.55
N ASP A 33 10.55 -18.52 -22.62
CA ASP A 33 9.71 -17.78 -21.68
C ASP A 33 8.22 -17.74 -22.10
N ALA A 34 7.86 -18.22 -23.30
CA ALA A 34 6.47 -18.20 -23.77
C ALA A 34 5.49 -18.90 -22.81
N PRO A 35 5.79 -20.08 -22.21
CA PRO A 35 4.92 -20.69 -21.21
C PRO A 35 4.78 -19.86 -19.94
N ARG A 36 5.83 -19.16 -19.50
CA ARG A 36 5.80 -18.27 -18.33
C ARG A 36 4.93 -17.06 -18.59
N ARG A 37 5.04 -16.43 -19.75
CA ARG A 37 4.20 -15.28 -20.16
C ARG A 37 2.72 -15.65 -20.20
N VAL A 38 2.37 -16.81 -20.75
CA VAL A 38 0.97 -17.29 -20.79
C VAL A 38 0.43 -17.51 -19.38
N ILE A 39 1.21 -18.12 -18.47
CA ILE A 39 0.82 -18.34 -17.08
C ILE A 39 0.64 -17.01 -16.37
N ASP A 40 1.52 -16.03 -16.59
CA ASP A 40 1.42 -14.72 -15.97
C ASP A 40 0.19 -13.93 -16.47
N MET A 41 -0.14 -14.01 -17.77
CA MET A 41 -1.36 -13.42 -18.32
C MET A 41 -2.64 -14.04 -17.74
N GLN A 42 -2.69 -15.36 -17.58
CA GLN A 42 -3.83 -16.04 -16.94
C GLN A 42 -3.96 -15.64 -15.47
N LEU A 43 -2.85 -15.49 -14.76
CA LEU A 43 -2.84 -15.07 -13.38
C LEU A 43 -3.32 -13.62 -13.23
N GLN A 44 -2.90 -12.73 -14.14
CA GLN A 44 -3.35 -11.34 -14.20
C GLN A 44 -4.87 -11.24 -14.42
N GLU A 45 -5.41 -11.99 -15.39
CA GLU A 45 -6.84 -11.99 -15.67
C GLU A 45 -7.65 -12.55 -14.49
N ARG A 46 -7.17 -13.60 -13.85
CA ARG A 46 -7.79 -14.13 -12.63
C ARG A 46 -7.76 -13.11 -11.49
N ALA A 47 -6.66 -12.36 -11.33
CA ALA A 47 -6.56 -11.32 -10.32
C ALA A 47 -7.55 -10.18 -10.62
N ARG A 48 -7.61 -9.71 -11.87
CA ARG A 48 -8.57 -8.69 -12.31
C ARG A 48 -10.02 -9.08 -12.00
N LEU A 49 -10.43 -10.31 -12.36
CA LEU A 49 -11.78 -10.82 -12.10
C LEU A 49 -12.04 -11.00 -10.59
N ALA A 50 -11.04 -11.38 -9.81
CA ALA A 50 -11.19 -11.53 -8.38
C ALA A 50 -11.35 -10.16 -7.68
N VAL A 51 -10.57 -9.16 -8.09
CA VAL A 51 -10.72 -7.78 -7.63
C VAL A 51 -12.12 -7.26 -7.98
N GLU A 52 -12.57 -7.45 -9.21
CA GLU A 52 -13.91 -6.99 -9.61
C GLU A 52 -15.02 -7.57 -8.72
N ARG A 53 -14.98 -8.88 -8.45
CA ARG A 53 -15.94 -9.53 -7.52
C ARG A 53 -15.83 -9.00 -6.09
N GLY A 54 -14.59 -8.76 -5.61
CA GLY A 54 -14.37 -8.20 -4.28
C GLY A 54 -14.91 -6.77 -4.15
N LEU A 55 -14.72 -5.95 -5.17
CA LEU A 55 -15.24 -4.58 -5.19
C LEU A 55 -16.79 -4.54 -5.29
N GLU A 56 -17.42 -5.46 -6.05
CA GLU A 56 -18.88 -5.60 -6.04
C GLU A 56 -19.37 -6.02 -4.63
N PHE A 57 -18.73 -6.98 -3.97
CA PHE A 57 -19.04 -7.33 -2.59
C PHE A 57 -18.95 -6.11 -1.65
N LEU A 58 -17.88 -5.32 -1.73
CA LEU A 58 -17.72 -4.10 -0.93
C LEU A 58 -18.81 -3.07 -1.24
N LYS A 59 -19.17 -2.89 -2.51
CA LYS A 59 -20.26 -2.00 -2.92
C LYS A 59 -21.58 -2.43 -2.28
N ASP A 60 -21.92 -3.73 -2.36
CA ASP A 60 -23.19 -4.26 -1.87
C ASP A 60 -23.29 -4.26 -0.33
N THR A 61 -22.15 -4.24 0.38
CA THR A 61 -22.08 -4.20 1.85
C THR A 61 -21.91 -2.80 2.43
N GLN A 62 -21.86 -1.76 1.59
CA GLN A 62 -21.77 -0.37 2.05
C GLN A 62 -23.08 0.04 2.74
N ASN A 63 -22.98 0.59 3.95
CA ASN A 63 -24.13 1.16 4.65
C ASN A 63 -24.64 2.43 3.94
N PRO A 64 -25.93 2.78 4.11
CA PRO A 64 -26.52 3.97 3.47
C PRO A 64 -25.79 5.30 3.80
N ASP A 65 -25.11 5.38 4.97
CA ASP A 65 -24.34 6.56 5.38
C ASP A 65 -22.90 6.59 4.83
N GLY A 66 -22.53 5.61 3.99
CA GLY A 66 -21.24 5.50 3.36
C GLY A 66 -20.19 4.70 4.13
N SER A 67 -20.50 4.21 5.33
CA SER A 67 -19.60 3.40 6.15
C SER A 67 -19.62 1.92 5.78
N TRP A 68 -18.63 1.16 6.30
CA TRP A 68 -18.66 -0.30 6.37
C TRP A 68 -18.64 -0.78 7.82
N THR A 69 -19.28 -1.90 8.06
CA THR A 69 -19.45 -2.51 9.39
C THR A 69 -18.60 -3.76 9.51
N ASP A 70 -17.67 -3.75 10.47
CA ASP A 70 -16.89 -4.92 10.91
C ASP A 70 -16.65 -4.84 12.42
N LYS A 71 -15.85 -5.77 12.98
CA LYS A 71 -15.56 -5.74 14.41
C LYS A 71 -14.60 -4.61 14.76
N ILE A 72 -15.00 -3.77 15.72
CA ILE A 72 -14.15 -2.76 16.35
C ILE A 72 -13.67 -3.33 17.67
N GLY A 73 -12.37 -3.51 17.83
CA GLY A 73 -11.87 -4.18 19.02
C GLY A 73 -10.35 -4.22 19.12
N ARG A 74 -9.87 -5.23 19.82
CA ARG A 74 -8.44 -5.43 20.06
C ARG A 74 -8.09 -6.92 20.05
N LYS A 75 -6.85 -7.21 19.72
CA LYS A 75 -6.27 -8.53 19.90
C LYS A 75 -6.01 -8.76 21.39
N VAL A 76 -6.55 -9.88 21.88
CA VAL A 76 -6.29 -10.38 23.24
C VAL A 76 -5.80 -11.83 23.08
N HIS A 77 -4.51 -12.06 23.34
CA HIS A 77 -3.85 -13.31 23.04
C HIS A 77 -3.95 -13.67 21.54
N TYR A 78 -4.68 -14.73 21.19
CA TYR A 78 -4.87 -15.19 19.80
C TYR A 78 -6.27 -14.89 19.23
N GLU A 79 -7.10 -14.15 19.99
CA GLU A 79 -8.45 -13.78 19.60
C GLU A 79 -8.57 -12.29 19.30
N TYR A 80 -9.42 -11.93 18.34
CA TYR A 80 -9.85 -10.55 18.14
C TYR A 80 -11.16 -10.33 18.88
N ARG A 81 -11.11 -9.61 20.00
CA ARG A 81 -12.28 -9.26 20.82
C ARG A 81 -12.76 -7.88 20.43
N GLY A 82 -14.01 -7.80 20.02
CA GLY A 82 -14.63 -6.57 19.58
C GLY A 82 -16.13 -6.74 19.36
N ARG A 83 -16.81 -5.63 19.12
CA ARG A 83 -18.22 -5.57 18.75
C ARG A 83 -18.35 -5.13 17.28
N LEU A 84 -19.40 -5.59 16.59
CA LEU A 84 -19.75 -5.08 15.27
C LEU A 84 -20.14 -3.61 15.38
N GLY A 85 -19.67 -2.82 14.42
CA GLY A 85 -19.98 -1.39 14.36
C GLY A 85 -19.43 -0.75 13.09
N LYS A 86 -19.94 0.43 12.76
CA LYS A 86 -19.42 1.26 11.68
C LYS A 86 -17.97 1.59 11.96
N HIS A 87 -17.07 1.23 11.04
CA HIS A 87 -15.63 1.18 11.31
C HIS A 87 -14.86 2.15 10.41
N VAL A 88 -14.31 3.23 10.98
CA VAL A 88 -13.53 4.24 10.25
C VAL A 88 -12.41 3.63 9.41
N GLY A 89 -11.58 2.77 10.00
CA GLY A 89 -10.44 2.17 9.29
C GLY A 89 -10.86 1.26 8.14
N VAL A 90 -11.91 0.45 8.33
CA VAL A 90 -12.45 -0.43 7.27
C VAL A 90 -13.09 0.39 6.15
N THR A 91 -13.80 1.47 6.51
CA THR A 91 -14.36 2.41 5.53
C THR A 91 -13.25 3.04 4.69
N ALA A 92 -12.17 3.47 5.31
CA ALA A 92 -11.01 4.01 4.59
C ALA A 92 -10.37 2.97 3.67
N LEU A 93 -10.15 1.74 4.14
CA LEU A 93 -9.57 0.66 3.33
C LEU A 93 -10.46 0.26 2.15
N ALA A 94 -11.79 0.16 2.35
CA ALA A 94 -12.73 -0.09 1.26
C ALA A 94 -12.69 1.03 0.21
N CYS A 95 -12.64 2.30 0.64
CA CYS A 95 -12.48 3.42 -0.28
C CYS A 95 -11.12 3.39 -1.00
N ILE A 96 -10.02 3.03 -0.31
CA ILE A 96 -8.69 2.89 -0.92
C ILE A 96 -8.70 1.80 -1.99
N SER A 97 -9.41 0.67 -1.80
CA SER A 97 -9.51 -0.37 -2.82
C SER A 97 -10.25 0.10 -4.07
N PHE A 98 -11.28 0.93 -3.95
CA PHE A 98 -11.93 1.57 -5.10
C PHE A 98 -11.04 2.61 -5.79
N LEU A 99 -10.26 3.39 -5.02
CA LEU A 99 -9.27 4.31 -5.61
C LEU A 99 -8.18 3.55 -6.38
N ALA A 100 -7.71 2.42 -5.83
CA ALA A 100 -6.68 1.59 -6.46
C ALA A 100 -7.15 1.01 -7.80
N GLN A 101 -8.46 0.84 -8.00
CA GLN A 101 -9.08 0.44 -9.27
C GLN A 101 -9.36 1.63 -10.21
N GLY A 102 -9.03 2.86 -9.79
CA GLY A 102 -9.17 4.08 -10.60
C GLY A 102 -10.49 4.82 -10.42
N SER A 103 -11.32 4.50 -9.41
CA SER A 103 -12.53 5.24 -9.10
C SER A 103 -12.22 6.38 -8.14
N LEU A 104 -12.65 7.61 -8.45
CA LEU A 104 -12.49 8.80 -7.61
C LEU A 104 -13.85 9.24 -7.04
N PRO A 105 -13.91 10.09 -6.01
CA PRO A 105 -15.17 10.61 -5.50
C PRO A 105 -16.05 11.17 -6.63
N GLY A 106 -17.25 10.62 -6.79
CA GLY A 106 -18.21 11.01 -7.85
C GLY A 106 -17.82 10.61 -9.28
N ARG A 107 -16.69 9.90 -9.51
CA ARG A 107 -16.18 9.56 -10.85
C ARG A 107 -15.73 8.11 -10.92
N GLY A 108 -16.01 7.44 -12.06
CA GLY A 108 -15.67 6.04 -12.30
C GLY A 108 -16.74 5.07 -11.81
N LYS A 109 -16.48 3.77 -11.98
CA LYS A 109 -17.47 2.70 -11.73
C LYS A 109 -18.01 2.71 -10.30
N TYR A 110 -17.16 3.01 -9.32
CA TYR A 110 -17.50 3.03 -7.89
C TYR A 110 -17.42 4.43 -7.28
N GLY A 111 -17.53 5.48 -8.11
CA GLY A 111 -17.40 6.87 -7.68
C GLY A 111 -18.42 7.28 -6.62
N GLU A 112 -19.63 6.77 -6.68
CA GLU A 112 -20.68 7.02 -5.67
C GLU A 112 -20.30 6.42 -4.31
N GLN A 113 -19.74 5.20 -4.29
CA GLN A 113 -19.29 4.53 -3.07
C GLN A 113 -18.13 5.28 -2.41
N VAL A 114 -17.17 5.73 -3.23
CA VAL A 114 -16.04 6.55 -2.76
C VAL A 114 -16.51 7.88 -2.19
N GLU A 115 -17.45 8.55 -2.86
CA GLU A 115 -18.02 9.83 -2.41
C GLU A 115 -18.73 9.68 -1.06
N LYS A 116 -19.61 8.69 -0.91
CA LYS A 116 -20.31 8.41 0.34
C LYS A 116 -19.34 8.07 1.48
N GLY A 117 -18.31 7.24 1.19
CA GLY A 117 -17.28 6.90 2.16
C GLY A 117 -16.43 8.10 2.57
N LEU A 118 -16.08 8.97 1.61
CA LEU A 118 -15.39 10.22 1.87
C LEU A 118 -16.21 11.12 2.81
N ASP A 119 -17.48 11.31 2.50
CA ASP A 119 -18.38 12.12 3.34
C ASP A 119 -18.51 11.56 4.75
N TYR A 120 -18.60 10.22 4.88
CA TYR A 120 -18.61 9.57 6.20
C TYR A 120 -17.33 9.88 6.98
N LEU A 121 -16.16 9.73 6.37
CA LEU A 121 -14.88 9.99 7.03
C LEU A 121 -14.71 11.46 7.41
N LEU A 122 -15.07 12.40 6.53
CA LEU A 122 -14.99 13.83 6.80
C LEU A 122 -15.87 14.28 7.97
N ARG A 123 -17.08 13.69 8.10
CA ARG A 123 -18.00 13.97 9.24
C ARG A 123 -17.46 13.46 10.58
N ASN A 124 -16.58 12.44 10.57
CA ASN A 124 -16.00 11.85 11.76
C ASN A 124 -14.62 12.41 12.13
N VAL A 125 -14.14 13.43 11.43
CA VAL A 125 -12.96 14.22 11.85
C VAL A 125 -13.37 15.15 12.99
N GLN A 126 -12.88 14.86 14.18
CA GLN A 126 -13.12 15.63 15.39
C GLN A 126 -12.42 17.01 15.34
N THR A 127 -12.73 17.89 16.27
CA THR A 127 -12.14 19.24 16.36
C THR A 127 -10.63 19.24 16.54
N ASN A 128 -10.08 18.22 17.21
CA ASN A 128 -8.64 18.02 17.38
C ASN A 128 -7.98 17.30 16.17
N GLY A 129 -8.73 16.99 15.12
CA GLY A 129 -8.24 16.26 13.94
C GLY A 129 -8.32 14.73 14.03
N PHE A 130 -8.71 14.15 15.19
CA PHE A 130 -8.81 12.70 15.34
C PHE A 130 -9.98 12.14 14.53
N ILE A 131 -9.71 11.20 13.63
CA ILE A 131 -10.75 10.51 12.87
C ILE A 131 -11.12 9.24 13.62
N THR A 132 -12.21 9.28 14.37
CA THR A 132 -12.63 8.18 15.24
C THR A 132 -14.13 8.16 15.47
N ILE A 133 -14.67 6.95 15.62
CA ILE A 133 -16.03 6.64 16.08
C ILE A 133 -16.01 5.26 16.74
N ASN A 134 -16.94 5.01 17.65
CA ASN A 134 -17.08 3.71 18.32
C ASN A 134 -15.79 3.20 18.96
N GLU A 135 -14.97 4.10 19.55
CA GLU A 135 -13.69 3.78 20.18
C GLU A 135 -12.62 3.24 19.20
N SER A 136 -12.76 3.52 17.92
CA SER A 136 -11.69 3.22 16.97
C SER A 136 -10.41 4.01 17.32
N ARG A 137 -9.26 3.47 16.95
CA ARG A 137 -7.95 3.92 17.45
C ARG A 137 -7.06 4.46 16.35
N MET A 138 -5.80 4.73 16.67
CA MET A 138 -4.80 5.29 15.75
C MET A 138 -4.58 4.48 14.48
N TYR A 139 -4.86 3.16 14.44
CA TYR A 139 -4.93 2.42 13.16
C TYR A 139 -5.95 3.01 12.21
N SER A 140 -7.18 3.18 12.71
CA SER A 140 -8.29 3.70 11.90
C SER A 140 -8.03 5.13 11.45
N HIS A 141 -7.47 5.94 12.34
CA HIS A 141 -7.07 7.30 12.04
C HIS A 141 -6.01 7.37 10.93
N ALA A 142 -4.98 6.53 11.00
CA ALA A 142 -3.93 6.49 9.99
C ALA A 142 -4.46 6.10 8.61
N PHE A 143 -5.25 5.04 8.49
CA PHE A 143 -5.83 4.64 7.20
C PHE A 143 -6.80 5.69 6.65
N ALA A 144 -7.58 6.33 7.53
CA ALA A 144 -8.46 7.42 7.10
C ALA A 144 -7.66 8.64 6.65
N THR A 145 -6.59 9.02 7.34
CA THR A 145 -5.71 10.12 6.93
C THR A 145 -5.00 9.80 5.61
N LEU A 146 -4.53 8.56 5.42
CA LEU A 146 -3.96 8.09 4.16
C LEU A 146 -4.96 8.22 3.02
N PHE A 147 -6.19 7.73 3.19
CA PHE A 147 -7.25 7.88 2.20
C PHE A 147 -7.54 9.35 1.84
N LEU A 148 -7.68 10.21 2.85
CA LEU A 148 -7.89 11.65 2.62
C LEU A 148 -6.72 12.29 1.86
N ALA A 149 -5.49 11.85 2.13
CA ALA A 149 -4.30 12.34 1.43
C ALA A 149 -4.29 11.90 -0.05
N GLU A 150 -4.61 10.63 -0.34
CA GLU A 150 -4.72 10.14 -1.71
C GLU A 150 -5.83 10.90 -2.48
N VAL A 151 -7.01 11.04 -1.89
CA VAL A 151 -8.12 11.81 -2.50
C VAL A 151 -7.70 13.24 -2.77
N TYR A 152 -7.10 13.93 -1.79
CA TYR A 152 -6.67 15.31 -1.97
C TYR A 152 -5.58 15.43 -3.05
N GLY A 153 -4.58 14.56 -3.03
CA GLY A 153 -3.50 14.55 -4.03
C GLY A 153 -4.00 14.31 -5.45
N MET A 154 -5.00 13.43 -5.64
CA MET A 154 -5.55 13.08 -6.95
C MET A 154 -6.61 14.08 -7.45
N THR A 155 -7.27 14.84 -6.57
CA THR A 155 -8.45 15.64 -6.93
C THR A 155 -8.33 17.14 -6.62
N GLY A 156 -7.48 17.52 -5.68
CA GLY A 156 -7.37 18.90 -5.19
C GLY A 156 -8.60 19.43 -4.44
N MET A 157 -9.51 18.56 -3.95
CA MET A 157 -10.76 18.97 -3.29
C MET A 157 -10.49 19.78 -2.01
N GLU A 158 -10.82 21.09 -2.02
CA GLU A 158 -10.60 21.98 -0.86
C GLU A 158 -11.34 21.53 0.42
N ARG A 159 -12.53 20.92 0.31
CA ARG A 159 -13.26 20.38 1.47
C ARG A 159 -12.50 19.26 2.22
N VAL A 160 -11.55 18.58 1.54
CA VAL A 160 -10.69 17.55 2.12
C VAL A 160 -9.47 18.17 2.79
N LYS A 161 -8.91 19.23 2.23
CA LYS A 161 -7.63 19.84 2.61
C LYS A 161 -7.53 20.21 4.10
N GLU A 162 -8.50 20.97 4.61
CA GLU A 162 -8.46 21.44 6.01
C GLU A 162 -8.62 20.28 7.00
N LYS A 163 -9.49 19.31 6.69
CA LYS A 163 -9.65 18.10 7.50
C LYS A 163 -8.38 17.24 7.48
N LEU A 164 -7.76 17.12 6.30
CA LEU A 164 -6.48 16.39 6.16
C LEU A 164 -5.35 17.07 6.95
N LYS A 165 -5.21 18.41 6.85
CA LYS A 165 -4.23 19.16 7.65
C LYS A 165 -4.42 18.94 9.15
N SER A 166 -5.66 18.99 9.64
CA SER A 166 -5.98 18.76 11.03
C SER A 166 -5.63 17.35 11.48
N SER A 167 -5.94 16.33 10.62
CA SER A 167 -5.63 14.94 10.91
C SER A 167 -4.13 14.64 10.91
N VAL A 168 -3.38 15.23 9.98
CA VAL A 168 -1.91 15.19 9.96
C VAL A 168 -1.34 15.89 11.20
N GLY A 169 -1.91 17.04 11.60
CA GLY A 169 -1.53 17.75 12.81
C GLY A 169 -1.64 16.89 14.07
N LEU A 170 -2.71 16.10 14.19
CA LEU A 170 -2.84 15.14 15.29
C LEU A 170 -1.75 14.07 15.26
N ILE A 171 -1.45 13.48 14.09
CA ILE A 171 -0.36 12.48 13.99
C ILE A 171 0.96 13.09 14.46
N VAL A 172 1.28 14.29 14.01
CA VAL A 172 2.51 15.01 14.40
C VAL A 172 2.57 15.25 15.90
N GLN A 173 1.48 15.67 16.52
CA GLN A 173 1.40 15.95 17.97
C GLN A 173 1.39 14.68 18.82
N ALA A 174 0.87 13.57 18.30
CA ALA A 174 0.77 12.30 19.00
C ALA A 174 2.06 11.46 18.98
N GLN A 175 3.11 11.92 18.25
CA GLN A 175 4.40 11.24 18.27
C GLN A 175 5.04 11.38 19.66
N ASN A 176 5.41 10.25 20.25
CA ASN A 176 6.04 10.29 21.58
C ASN A 176 7.56 10.56 21.51
N GLU A 177 8.23 10.66 22.66
CA GLU A 177 9.65 10.96 22.75
C GLU A 177 10.57 9.90 22.11
N THR A 178 10.10 8.65 21.97
CA THR A 178 10.86 7.59 21.30
C THR A 178 10.81 7.70 19.77
N GLY A 179 9.95 8.56 19.22
CA GLY A 179 9.73 8.76 17.80
C GLY A 179 8.64 7.86 17.19
N GLY A 180 7.97 7.04 17.98
CA GLY A 180 6.89 6.17 17.55
C GLY A 180 5.50 6.64 17.96
N TRP A 181 4.50 5.78 17.75
CA TRP A 181 3.09 6.00 18.10
C TRP A 181 2.48 4.75 18.73
N ARG A 182 1.39 4.96 19.47
CA ARG A 182 0.60 3.93 20.13
C ARG A 182 -0.87 3.98 19.70
N TYR A 183 -1.71 3.14 20.32
CA TYR A 183 -3.13 3.00 20.02
C TYR A 183 -3.97 4.25 20.25
N GLN A 184 -3.59 5.09 21.21
CA GLN A 184 -4.27 6.35 21.51
C GLN A 184 -3.30 7.52 21.34
N PRO A 185 -3.78 8.71 20.93
CA PRO A 185 -2.97 9.92 20.97
C PRO A 185 -2.46 10.22 22.38
N GLY A 186 -1.22 10.70 22.50
CA GLY A 186 -0.62 11.09 23.77
C GLY A 186 -0.18 9.93 24.66
N ALA A 187 -0.03 8.72 24.13
CA ALA A 187 0.56 7.60 24.86
C ALA A 187 2.09 7.76 24.98
N ASP A 188 2.64 7.39 26.13
CA ASP A 188 4.07 7.50 26.45
C ASP A 188 4.92 6.41 25.77
N ASP A 189 4.30 5.26 25.46
CA ASP A 189 4.94 4.14 24.74
C ASP A 189 4.59 4.11 23.25
N ALA A 190 5.27 3.28 22.48
CA ALA A 190 5.05 3.10 21.08
C ALA A 190 5.12 1.63 20.67
N ASP A 191 4.53 1.28 19.53
CA ASP A 191 4.77 0.01 18.87
C ASP A 191 4.91 0.13 17.35
N MET A 192 5.61 -0.83 16.76
CA MET A 192 5.93 -0.85 15.34
C MET A 192 4.68 -0.87 14.47
N SER A 193 3.64 -1.62 14.88
CA SER A 193 2.46 -1.82 14.05
C SER A 193 1.59 -0.56 13.89
N ILE A 194 1.57 0.30 14.91
CA ILE A 194 0.94 1.62 14.82
C ILE A 194 1.86 2.59 14.08
N THR A 195 3.16 2.56 14.40
CA THR A 195 4.14 3.49 13.85
C THR A 195 4.18 3.44 12.32
N VAL A 196 4.17 2.25 11.70
CA VAL A 196 4.16 2.15 10.23
C VAL A 196 2.93 2.81 9.61
N CYS A 197 1.74 2.63 10.22
CA CYS A 197 0.52 3.23 9.71
C CYS A 197 0.59 4.76 9.68
N GLN A 198 1.14 5.37 10.75
CA GLN A 198 1.32 6.82 10.83
C GLN A 198 2.37 7.30 9.79
N VAL A 199 3.51 6.59 9.65
CA VAL A 199 4.53 6.94 8.66
C VAL A 199 3.96 6.91 7.25
N MET A 200 3.14 5.91 6.91
CA MET A 200 2.51 5.81 5.59
C MET A 200 1.49 6.93 5.35
N ALA A 201 0.68 7.27 6.36
CA ALA A 201 -0.25 8.39 6.29
C ALA A 201 0.48 9.74 6.10
N LEU A 202 1.58 9.95 6.83
CA LEU A 202 2.42 11.15 6.69
C LEU A 202 3.12 11.21 5.32
N ARG A 203 3.57 10.06 4.78
CA ARG A 203 4.12 10.00 3.42
C ARG A 203 3.10 10.41 2.38
N ALA A 204 1.88 9.83 2.42
CA ALA A 204 0.81 10.17 1.51
C ALA A 204 0.43 11.66 1.61
N ALA A 205 0.33 12.20 2.82
CA ALA A 205 0.07 13.62 3.06
C ALA A 205 1.16 14.53 2.45
N ARG A 206 2.44 14.17 2.61
CA ARG A 206 3.57 14.90 2.02
C ARG A 206 3.52 14.85 0.49
N ASN A 207 3.24 13.68 -0.09
CA ASN A 207 3.08 13.52 -1.55
C ASN A 207 1.93 14.40 -2.08
N ALA A 208 0.86 14.56 -1.30
CA ALA A 208 -0.27 15.47 -1.60
C ALA A 208 0.02 16.96 -1.31
N GLY A 209 1.26 17.33 -0.95
CA GLY A 209 1.65 18.71 -0.70
C GLY A 209 1.29 19.25 0.69
N ILE A 210 0.90 18.41 1.64
CA ILE A 210 0.69 18.81 3.04
C ILE A 210 2.03 18.84 3.77
N ASN A 211 2.26 19.93 4.53
CA ASN A 211 3.51 20.07 5.29
C ASN A 211 3.61 19.04 6.41
N VAL A 212 4.65 18.22 6.37
CA VAL A 212 5.03 17.26 7.43
C VAL A 212 6.43 17.63 7.93
N PRO A 213 6.62 17.96 9.21
CA PRO A 213 7.92 18.37 9.73
C PRO A 213 8.95 17.24 9.59
N LYS A 214 10.11 17.56 9.00
CA LYS A 214 11.20 16.59 8.79
C LYS A 214 11.60 15.87 10.08
N LYS A 215 11.67 16.59 11.21
CA LYS A 215 12.03 16.03 12.52
C LYS A 215 11.13 14.84 12.94
N VAL A 216 9.83 14.87 12.57
CA VAL A 216 8.88 13.79 12.87
C VAL A 216 9.24 12.52 12.09
N ILE A 217 9.59 12.67 10.83
CA ILE A 217 10.02 11.54 9.98
C ILE A 217 11.37 11.00 10.45
N ASP A 218 12.34 11.86 10.74
CA ASP A 218 13.67 11.46 11.24
C ASP A 218 13.58 10.67 12.56
N ALA A 219 12.71 11.12 13.49
CA ALA A 219 12.45 10.42 14.74
C ALA A 219 11.80 9.05 14.50
N ALA A 220 10.82 8.98 13.58
CA ALA A 220 10.17 7.71 13.20
C ALA A 220 11.16 6.72 12.58
N ILE A 221 12.06 7.18 11.68
CA ILE A 221 13.12 6.34 11.11
C ILE A 221 14.01 5.78 12.23
N THR A 222 14.39 6.63 13.19
CA THR A 222 15.22 6.21 14.34
C THR A 222 14.50 5.15 15.17
N TYR A 223 13.21 5.34 15.47
CA TYR A 223 12.39 4.34 16.17
C TYR A 223 12.35 3.00 15.41
N VAL A 224 12.07 3.05 14.10
CA VAL A 224 12.00 1.85 13.26
C VAL A 224 13.35 1.12 13.20
N ARG A 225 14.46 1.83 13.05
CA ARG A 225 15.82 1.24 13.06
C ARG A 225 16.14 0.57 14.39
N ASN A 226 15.83 1.21 15.50
CA ASN A 226 16.03 0.67 16.85
C ASN A 226 15.16 -0.58 17.11
N SER A 227 14.02 -0.71 16.41
CA SER A 227 13.16 -1.89 16.47
C SER A 227 13.70 -3.08 15.67
N SER A 228 14.78 -2.93 14.89
CA SER A 228 15.36 -4.06 14.14
C SER A 228 16.14 -5.00 15.07
N ASN A 229 15.94 -6.30 14.88
CA ASN A 229 16.74 -7.34 15.54
C ASN A 229 17.84 -7.84 14.60
N ILE A 230 19.09 -7.50 14.93
CA ILE A 230 20.25 -7.80 14.09
C ILE A 230 20.47 -9.30 13.92
N GLU A 231 20.16 -10.11 14.93
CA GLU A 231 20.40 -11.57 14.92
C GLU A 231 19.40 -12.30 14.01
N SER A 232 18.09 -11.99 14.15
CA SER A 232 17.05 -12.64 13.35
C SER A 232 16.87 -11.99 11.97
N GLY A 233 17.19 -10.70 11.83
CA GLY A 233 16.88 -9.85 10.69
C GLY A 233 15.45 -9.33 10.68
N GLY A 234 14.62 -9.69 11.68
CA GLY A 234 13.24 -9.22 11.79
C GLY A 234 13.10 -7.94 12.59
N PHE A 235 11.87 -7.42 12.70
CA PHE A 235 11.55 -6.23 13.49
C PHE A 235 10.71 -6.61 14.71
N MET A 236 10.98 -5.95 15.82
CA MET A 236 10.34 -6.15 17.12
C MET A 236 9.04 -5.36 17.22
N TYR A 237 8.11 -5.88 18.03
CA TYR A 237 6.85 -5.18 18.33
C TYR A 237 7.10 -3.87 19.08
N GLN A 238 7.90 -3.93 20.13
CA GLN A 238 8.34 -2.80 20.95
C GLN A 238 9.81 -2.99 21.30
N HIS A 239 10.50 -1.90 21.48
CA HIS A 239 11.79 -1.87 22.15
C HIS A 239 11.69 -0.83 23.27
N GLU A 240 11.97 -1.25 24.49
CA GLU A 240 12.07 -0.37 25.64
C GLU A 240 13.53 -0.31 26.07
N VAL A 241 14.01 0.89 26.28
CA VAL A 241 15.30 1.09 26.94
C VAL A 241 15.02 1.15 28.44
N GLY A 242 15.27 0.04 29.14
CA GLY A 242 15.11 0.02 30.59
C GLY A 242 16.07 1.00 31.31
N PRO A 243 15.88 1.26 32.62
CA PRO A 243 16.68 2.21 33.40
C PRO A 243 18.19 1.93 33.38
N THR A 244 18.57 0.70 33.04
CA THR A 244 19.98 0.25 32.92
C THR A 244 20.58 0.40 31.53
N GLY A 245 19.84 1.03 30.57
CA GLY A 245 20.25 1.12 29.16
C GLY A 245 20.10 -0.21 28.39
N ARG A 246 19.59 -1.27 29.00
CA ARG A 246 19.28 -2.53 28.30
C ARG A 246 18.00 -2.40 27.52
N VAL A 247 18.08 -2.70 26.21
CA VAL A 247 16.90 -2.81 25.37
C VAL A 247 16.16 -4.10 25.73
N GLN A 248 14.95 -3.99 26.28
CA GLN A 248 14.03 -5.13 26.39
C GLN A 248 13.52 -5.45 24.98
N ARG A 249 13.92 -6.60 24.47
CA ARG A 249 13.58 -7.06 23.12
C ARG A 249 12.27 -7.82 23.15
N SER A 250 11.25 -7.29 22.49
CA SER A 250 10.01 -8.02 22.24
C SER A 250 10.16 -9.00 21.07
N ARG A 251 9.13 -9.82 20.85
CA ARG A 251 9.11 -10.79 19.72
C ARG A 251 9.24 -10.12 18.37
N THR A 252 9.95 -10.76 17.44
CA THR A 252 9.92 -10.46 16.01
C THR A 252 8.87 -11.31 15.30
N THR A 253 8.17 -10.75 14.33
CA THR A 253 7.16 -11.49 13.54
C THR A 253 7.20 -11.06 12.09
N PHE A 254 6.60 -11.87 11.21
CA PHE A 254 6.46 -11.54 9.80
C PHE A 254 5.72 -10.20 9.57
N PRO A 255 4.53 -9.92 10.16
CA PRO A 255 3.84 -8.65 9.96
C PRO A 255 4.64 -7.43 10.44
N LEU A 256 5.34 -7.54 11.57
CA LEU A 256 6.16 -6.45 12.11
C LEU A 256 7.38 -6.16 11.22
N THR A 257 7.98 -7.22 10.67
CA THR A 257 9.11 -7.07 9.74
C THR A 257 8.65 -6.41 8.44
N ALA A 258 7.52 -6.83 7.91
CA ALA A 258 6.90 -6.20 6.75
C ALA A 258 6.63 -4.70 7.00
N ALA A 259 6.03 -4.38 8.14
CA ALA A 259 5.75 -3.02 8.59
C ALA A 259 7.03 -2.16 8.69
N GLY A 260 8.06 -2.67 9.34
CA GLY A 260 9.35 -1.96 9.50
C GLY A 260 10.02 -1.64 8.16
N LEU A 261 10.06 -2.62 7.24
CA LEU A 261 10.61 -2.42 5.91
C LEU A 261 9.82 -1.37 5.12
N THR A 262 8.49 -1.46 5.13
CA THR A 262 7.63 -0.49 4.43
C THR A 262 7.78 0.91 5.00
N ALA A 263 7.90 1.05 6.33
CA ALA A 263 8.15 2.34 6.98
C ALA A 263 9.50 2.94 6.54
N LEU A 264 10.57 2.14 6.46
CA LEU A 264 11.87 2.60 5.98
C LEU A 264 11.81 3.06 4.52
N TYR A 265 11.24 2.26 3.62
CA TYR A 265 11.03 2.66 2.23
C TYR A 265 10.15 3.91 2.12
N GLY A 266 9.06 3.97 2.88
CA GLY A 266 8.16 5.12 2.94
C GLY A 266 8.82 6.40 3.42
N ALA A 267 9.86 6.28 4.25
CA ALA A 267 10.67 7.38 4.73
C ALA A 267 11.86 7.72 3.82
N GLY A 268 12.03 7.02 2.68
CA GLY A 268 13.07 7.28 1.69
C GLY A 268 14.39 6.55 1.93
N VAL A 269 14.40 5.50 2.74
CA VAL A 269 15.57 4.64 2.95
C VAL A 269 15.51 3.49 1.96
N TYR A 270 16.41 3.48 0.97
CA TYR A 270 16.47 2.45 -0.08
C TYR A 270 17.74 1.60 -0.03
N GLU A 271 18.80 2.08 0.60
CA GLU A 271 20.09 1.41 0.71
C GLU A 271 20.47 1.27 2.19
N ASP A 272 20.20 0.11 2.77
CA ASP A 272 20.57 -0.21 4.15
C ASP A 272 20.60 -1.74 4.32
N ARG A 273 21.61 -2.26 5.04
CA ARG A 273 21.73 -3.70 5.38
C ARG A 273 20.53 -4.23 6.16
N ILE A 274 19.82 -3.36 6.88
CA ILE A 274 18.59 -3.71 7.60
C ILE A 274 17.53 -4.18 6.59
N LEU A 275 17.41 -3.55 5.43
CA LEU A 275 16.46 -3.91 4.38
C LEU A 275 16.73 -5.32 3.84
N ASP A 276 17.98 -5.64 3.50
CA ASP A 276 18.34 -6.96 2.96
C ASP A 276 18.10 -8.09 3.98
N ARG A 277 18.41 -7.84 5.25
CA ARG A 277 18.14 -8.79 6.35
C ARG A 277 16.65 -8.99 6.56
N GLY A 278 15.89 -7.90 6.57
CA GLY A 278 14.44 -7.92 6.72
C GLY A 278 13.74 -8.64 5.56
N LEU A 279 14.14 -8.38 4.32
CA LEU A 279 13.62 -9.08 3.13
C LEU A 279 13.92 -10.59 3.19
N SER A 280 15.13 -10.95 3.65
CA SER A 280 15.50 -12.35 3.87
C SER A 280 14.65 -12.99 4.99
N TYR A 281 14.35 -12.24 6.06
CA TYR A 281 13.44 -12.68 7.12
C TYR A 281 12.04 -12.93 6.57
N LEU A 282 11.47 -11.99 5.77
CA LEU A 282 10.15 -12.16 5.17
C LEU A 282 10.06 -13.42 4.32
N ARG A 283 11.09 -13.71 3.51
CA ARG A 283 11.13 -14.91 2.67
C ARG A 283 11.09 -16.19 3.51
N ARG A 284 11.85 -16.24 4.61
CA ARG A 284 11.92 -17.43 5.49
C ARG A 284 10.66 -17.65 6.33
N HIS A 285 9.95 -16.56 6.69
CA HIS A 285 8.81 -16.63 7.61
C HIS A 285 7.49 -16.26 6.92
N ARG A 286 7.45 -16.38 5.60
CA ARG A 286 6.22 -16.11 4.85
C ARG A 286 5.13 -17.10 5.28
N PRO A 287 3.92 -16.61 5.70
CA PRO A 287 2.83 -17.48 6.07
C PRO A 287 2.43 -18.39 4.92
N ARG A 288 2.20 -19.68 5.21
CA ARG A 288 1.67 -20.62 4.23
C ARG A 288 0.16 -20.41 4.06
N ARG A 289 -0.37 -20.76 2.90
CA ARG A 289 -1.79 -20.61 2.58
C ARG A 289 -2.74 -21.16 3.65
N TYR A 290 -2.48 -22.36 4.20
CA TYR A 290 -3.33 -22.97 5.23
C TYR A 290 -3.28 -22.23 6.58
N GLU A 291 -2.24 -21.45 6.84
CA GLU A 291 -2.09 -20.64 8.03
C GLU A 291 -2.88 -19.33 7.93
N ALA A 292 -3.21 -18.88 6.70
CA ALA A 292 -3.84 -17.59 6.46
C ALA A 292 -5.16 -17.42 7.24
N LEU A 293 -6.00 -18.44 7.28
CA LEU A 293 -7.29 -18.40 8.00
C LEU A 293 -7.15 -18.46 9.52
N ASN A 294 -6.02 -18.98 10.02
CA ASN A 294 -5.73 -19.14 11.45
C ASN A 294 -4.73 -18.12 11.97
N THR A 295 -3.95 -17.50 11.07
CA THR A 295 -2.95 -16.50 11.44
C THR A 295 -3.62 -15.16 11.65
N PHE A 296 -3.49 -14.62 12.84
CA PHE A 296 -3.86 -13.24 13.11
C PHE A 296 -2.90 -12.30 12.35
N ASP A 297 -3.43 -11.22 11.79
CA ASP A 297 -2.67 -10.22 11.05
C ASP A 297 -2.15 -10.69 9.66
N TYR A 298 -2.76 -11.73 9.05
CA TYR A 298 -2.35 -12.21 7.73
C TYR A 298 -2.41 -11.12 6.66
N TYR A 299 -3.59 -10.50 6.46
CA TYR A 299 -3.75 -9.46 5.43
C TYR A 299 -2.95 -8.21 5.74
N TYR A 300 -2.83 -7.83 7.02
CA TYR A 300 -1.97 -6.74 7.45
C TYR A 300 -0.50 -7.01 7.08
N GLY A 301 0.00 -8.19 7.40
CA GLY A 301 1.37 -8.60 7.08
C GLY A 301 1.63 -8.67 5.59
N MET A 302 0.72 -9.28 4.82
CA MET A 302 0.82 -9.40 3.36
C MET A 302 0.74 -8.04 2.66
N TYR A 303 -0.11 -7.13 3.12
CA TYR A 303 -0.22 -5.77 2.60
C TYR A 303 1.12 -5.02 2.66
N TYR A 304 1.76 -4.98 3.83
CA TYR A 304 3.05 -4.32 3.96
C TYR A 304 4.20 -5.10 3.30
N ALA A 305 4.20 -6.42 3.39
CA ALA A 305 5.24 -7.24 2.75
C ALA A 305 5.23 -7.10 1.23
N THR A 306 4.04 -6.97 0.63
CA THR A 306 3.91 -6.77 -0.82
C THR A 306 4.40 -5.39 -1.24
N GLN A 307 4.13 -4.34 -0.45
CA GLN A 307 4.70 -3.02 -0.68
C GLN A 307 6.23 -3.03 -0.56
N ALA A 308 6.78 -3.64 0.50
CA ALA A 308 8.23 -3.74 0.67
C ALA A 308 8.89 -4.52 -0.49
N ALA A 309 8.27 -5.60 -0.95
CA ALA A 309 8.75 -6.37 -2.09
C ALA A 309 8.68 -5.56 -3.39
N PHE A 310 7.62 -4.78 -3.58
CA PHE A 310 7.46 -3.89 -4.73
C PHE A 310 8.55 -2.80 -4.74
N GLN A 311 8.82 -2.17 -3.59
CA GLN A 311 9.90 -1.18 -3.44
C GLN A 311 11.29 -1.80 -3.69
N ARG A 312 11.51 -3.05 -3.30
CA ARG A 312 12.75 -3.77 -3.61
C ARG A 312 12.92 -3.99 -5.11
N GLY A 313 11.87 -4.41 -5.80
CA GLY A 313 11.87 -4.67 -7.24
C GLY A 313 12.67 -5.91 -7.67
N GLY A 314 12.95 -5.99 -8.97
CA GLY A 314 13.75 -7.05 -9.58
C GLY A 314 13.17 -8.46 -9.36
N GLU A 315 14.04 -9.46 -9.32
CA GLU A 315 13.64 -10.86 -9.13
C GLU A 315 12.87 -11.09 -7.80
N TYR A 316 13.24 -10.35 -6.74
CA TYR A 316 12.53 -10.45 -5.46
C TYR A 316 11.05 -10.14 -5.62
N TRP A 317 10.73 -9.06 -6.33
CA TRP A 317 9.35 -8.68 -6.63
C TRP A 317 8.64 -9.71 -7.51
N THR A 318 9.27 -10.16 -8.58
CA THR A 318 8.67 -11.10 -9.54
C THR A 318 8.21 -12.39 -8.86
N VAL A 319 9.06 -12.97 -8.00
CA VAL A 319 8.73 -14.18 -7.26
C VAL A 319 7.64 -13.89 -6.20
N TRP A 320 7.84 -12.82 -5.42
CA TRP A 320 6.91 -12.43 -4.35
C TRP A 320 5.49 -12.19 -4.87
N HIS A 321 5.37 -11.39 -5.92
CA HIS A 321 4.12 -11.00 -6.55
C HIS A 321 3.34 -12.22 -7.04
N ARG A 322 3.97 -13.07 -7.84
CA ARG A 322 3.33 -14.29 -8.36
C ARG A 322 2.80 -15.20 -7.26
N ASP A 323 3.60 -15.45 -6.24
CA ASP A 323 3.22 -16.34 -5.14
C ASP A 323 2.13 -15.71 -4.27
N THR A 324 2.21 -14.40 -4.02
CA THR A 324 1.18 -13.65 -3.27
C THR A 324 -0.17 -13.68 -3.98
N TRP A 325 -0.17 -13.44 -5.29
CA TRP A 325 -1.42 -13.48 -6.05
C TRP A 325 -2.05 -14.88 -6.03
N ARG A 326 -1.27 -15.94 -6.20
CA ARG A 326 -1.78 -17.32 -6.10
C ARG A 326 -2.42 -17.60 -4.74
N ASP A 327 -1.75 -17.18 -3.66
CA ASP A 327 -2.26 -17.37 -2.30
C ASP A 327 -3.57 -16.59 -2.09
N ILE A 328 -3.59 -15.29 -2.37
CA ILE A 328 -4.77 -14.43 -2.19
C ILE A 328 -5.95 -14.92 -3.02
N LEU A 329 -5.74 -15.22 -4.31
CA LEU A 329 -6.79 -15.73 -5.19
C LEU A 329 -7.41 -17.03 -4.70
N SER A 330 -6.61 -17.88 -4.06
CA SER A 330 -7.08 -19.16 -3.54
C SER A 330 -7.94 -19.07 -2.28
N LEU A 331 -7.97 -17.90 -1.63
CA LEU A 331 -8.71 -17.63 -0.41
C LEU A 331 -10.05 -16.91 -0.66
N GLN A 332 -10.35 -16.53 -1.91
CA GLN A 332 -11.59 -15.85 -2.23
C GLN A 332 -12.81 -16.77 -2.12
N ASN A 333 -13.82 -16.31 -1.42
CA ASN A 333 -15.11 -16.98 -1.32
C ASN A 333 -15.92 -16.89 -2.62
N PRO A 334 -16.93 -17.76 -2.83
CA PRO A 334 -17.79 -17.71 -4.01
C PRO A 334 -18.53 -16.37 -4.21
N ASP A 335 -18.87 -15.67 -3.12
CA ASP A 335 -19.53 -14.35 -3.12
C ASP A 335 -18.58 -13.19 -3.44
N GLY A 336 -17.31 -13.46 -3.70
CA GLY A 336 -16.28 -12.46 -4.00
C GLY A 336 -15.55 -11.92 -2.78
N SER A 337 -15.96 -12.25 -1.56
CA SER A 337 -15.34 -11.79 -0.33
C SER A 337 -14.07 -12.58 0.03
N TRP A 338 -13.32 -12.03 0.99
CA TRP A 338 -12.30 -12.74 1.78
C TRP A 338 -12.66 -12.66 3.26
N VAL A 339 -12.09 -13.54 4.07
CA VAL A 339 -12.41 -13.64 5.50
C VAL A 339 -11.22 -13.33 6.39
N ASP A 340 -11.45 -12.55 7.45
CA ASP A 340 -10.52 -12.28 8.54
C ASP A 340 -11.27 -12.24 9.88
N LYS A 341 -10.53 -12.30 11.00
CA LYS A 341 -11.12 -12.19 12.34
C LYS A 341 -11.71 -10.81 12.64
N VAL A 342 -11.26 -9.77 11.97
CA VAL A 342 -11.84 -8.42 12.00
C VAL A 342 -13.19 -8.42 11.28
N GLY A 343 -13.24 -8.95 10.08
CA GLY A 343 -14.46 -9.08 9.29
C GLY A 343 -14.21 -9.29 7.80
N TYR A 344 -15.29 -9.48 7.06
CA TYR A 344 -15.25 -9.71 5.62
C TYR A 344 -14.88 -8.46 4.83
N ASN A 345 -15.39 -7.29 5.23
CA ASN A 345 -15.11 -6.04 4.52
C ASN A 345 -13.63 -5.65 4.65
N TYR A 346 -13.05 -5.81 5.84
CA TYR A 346 -11.62 -5.62 6.07
C TYR A 346 -10.76 -6.52 5.18
N ALA A 347 -11.02 -7.83 5.22
CA ALA A 347 -10.25 -8.80 4.46
C ALA A 347 -10.38 -8.57 2.96
N THR A 348 -11.59 -8.27 2.47
CA THR A 348 -11.86 -8.01 1.06
C THR A 348 -11.16 -6.75 0.57
N ALA A 349 -11.25 -5.65 1.32
CA ALA A 349 -10.54 -4.41 0.99
C ALA A 349 -9.03 -4.63 0.92
N MET A 350 -8.44 -5.29 1.92
CA MET A 350 -7.01 -5.57 1.95
C MET A 350 -6.56 -6.49 0.81
N ALA A 351 -7.34 -7.55 0.50
CA ALA A 351 -7.04 -8.46 -0.61
C ALA A 351 -7.07 -7.73 -1.96
N CYS A 352 -8.10 -6.91 -2.21
CA CYS A 352 -8.17 -6.10 -3.42
C CYS A 352 -6.96 -5.17 -3.54
N ILE A 353 -6.61 -4.43 -2.48
CA ILE A 353 -5.45 -3.52 -2.51
C ILE A 353 -4.15 -4.30 -2.81
N ILE A 354 -3.92 -5.45 -2.16
CA ILE A 354 -2.73 -6.29 -2.39
C ILE A 354 -2.64 -6.73 -3.86
N LEU A 355 -3.76 -7.11 -4.48
CA LEU A 355 -3.82 -7.51 -5.88
C LEU A 355 -3.61 -6.32 -6.84
N GLU A 356 -3.88 -5.09 -6.40
CA GLU A 356 -3.80 -3.88 -7.21
C GLU A 356 -2.47 -3.11 -7.07
N ILE A 357 -1.62 -3.43 -6.09
CA ILE A 357 -0.30 -2.77 -5.92
C ILE A 357 0.51 -2.68 -7.22
N PRO A 358 0.58 -3.73 -8.10
CA PRO A 358 1.37 -3.66 -9.33
C PRO A 358 0.93 -2.59 -10.32
N TYR A 359 -0.32 -2.18 -10.28
CA TYR A 359 -0.88 -1.22 -11.24
C TYR A 359 -0.59 0.25 -10.89
N GLN A 360 -0.11 0.52 -9.67
CA GLN A 360 0.35 1.84 -9.20
C GLN A 360 -0.66 2.99 -9.39
N TYR A 361 -1.95 2.71 -9.36
CA TYR A 361 -2.97 3.77 -9.46
C TYR A 361 -2.97 4.73 -8.26
N LEU A 362 -2.41 4.29 -7.11
CA LEU A 362 -2.30 5.14 -5.93
C LEU A 362 -0.88 5.70 -5.80
N PRO A 363 -0.71 7.01 -5.63
CA PRO A 363 0.59 7.66 -5.41
C PRO A 363 1.41 7.05 -4.26
N ILE A 364 0.76 6.52 -3.24
CA ILE A 364 1.44 5.85 -2.11
C ILE A 364 2.21 4.59 -2.54
N PHE A 365 1.86 3.95 -3.66
CA PHE A 365 2.53 2.77 -4.19
C PHE A 365 3.62 3.10 -5.20
N GLU A 366 3.76 4.36 -5.62
CA GLU A 366 4.85 4.79 -6.49
C GLU A 366 6.22 4.60 -5.82
N ARG A 367 7.23 4.36 -6.66
CA ARG A 367 8.64 4.20 -6.25
C ARG A 367 9.35 5.54 -6.18
#